data_d887aacb209c4bd16277a8f23c69b855
#
_entry.id   d887aacb209c4bd16277a8f23c69b855
#
_cell.length_a   1.000
_cell.length_b   1.000
_cell.length_c   1.000
_cell.angle_alpha   90.00
_cell.angle_beta   90.00
_cell.angle_gamma   90.00
#
_symmetry.space_group_name_H-M   'P 1'
#
loop_
_entity.id
_entity.type
_entity.pdbx_description
1 polymer ?
#
loop_
_entity_poly.entity_id
_entity_poly.type
_entity_poly.pdbx_seq_one_letter_code
_entity_poly.pdbx_strand_id
1 'polypeptide(L)'
;MTSGTPITLRVLGTSVTLLESLRVRAEQDLGIRLVYQVHSVEQAQRIAVMQPDSYDLYDQWFHNVDFVWPARAIQPIDTRRIALWHEINDLPKRGRLSAADRPVSGSVPNERLYVQHDGSLGSTVSDYISMLPLTHNADSFAYRPERLPMGFSRDNESWGWLLDPAWSGRTALQSDAAIGAIDAALAIQGKGLASFKDIGNLSIEEIDSLADVLVRKQREGHFAAFWSDDEQAAQLMLSPTIDIESLWSPTLMRLHRAGIKYRLAVPREGYRAWFGGLSVSRHARGAVLDAAYAFLNWWLSGWPGAVMARQGYYISNPPRSRDHLSDAEWDYWYAGKPAREVLPGSDGEPLIDIGEIRDGGSYEQRMGHIAVWNSVMDEHNYLVRRWGDFLRAANKGR
;
A
#
# COMPACT_ATOMS: atom_id res chain seq x y z
N MET A 1 -24.25 37.23 -2.81
CA MET A 1 -23.27 36.14 -2.86
C MET A 1 -22.95 35.87 -4.31
N THR A 2 -21.81 36.31 -4.80
CA THR A 2 -21.37 36.09 -6.19
C THR A 2 -21.04 34.61 -6.36
N SER A 3 -21.88 33.88 -7.07
CA SER A 3 -21.62 32.51 -7.49
C SER A 3 -20.49 32.49 -8.51
N GLY A 4 -19.26 32.62 -8.06
CA GLY A 4 -18.10 32.32 -8.89
C GLY A 4 -18.13 30.84 -9.28
N THR A 5 -17.67 30.50 -10.49
CA THR A 5 -17.51 29.10 -10.92
C THR A 5 -16.59 28.40 -9.91
N PRO A 6 -16.97 27.23 -9.38
CA PRO A 6 -16.13 26.51 -8.41
C PRO A 6 -14.77 26.17 -9.03
N ILE A 7 -13.70 26.30 -8.24
CA ILE A 7 -12.36 25.95 -8.67
C ILE A 7 -12.31 24.45 -8.94
N THR A 8 -11.80 24.07 -10.10
CA THR A 8 -11.60 22.66 -10.45
C THR A 8 -10.20 22.21 -10.02
N LEU A 9 -10.13 21.10 -9.30
CA LEU A 9 -8.91 20.44 -8.86
C LEU A 9 -8.81 19.05 -9.53
N ARG A 10 -7.75 18.80 -10.27
CA ARG A 10 -7.51 17.54 -10.97
C ARG A 10 -6.63 16.67 -10.09
N VAL A 11 -7.10 15.47 -9.76
CA VAL A 11 -6.37 14.52 -8.90
C VAL A 11 -6.06 13.26 -9.70
N LEU A 12 -4.78 13.04 -9.95
CA LEU A 12 -4.25 11.84 -10.59
C LEU A 12 -3.94 10.78 -9.53
N GLY A 13 -4.30 9.53 -9.79
CA GLY A 13 -3.98 8.42 -8.87
C GLY A 13 -4.62 7.11 -9.26
N THR A 14 -4.88 6.27 -8.28
CA THR A 14 -5.44 4.93 -8.45
C THR A 14 -6.78 4.77 -7.74
N SER A 15 -7.47 3.65 -8.01
CA SER A 15 -8.73 3.28 -7.34
C SER A 15 -8.60 3.01 -5.84
N VAL A 16 -7.40 2.93 -5.30
CA VAL A 16 -7.14 2.65 -3.86
C VAL A 16 -7.71 3.75 -2.98
N THR A 17 -7.52 5.01 -3.36
CA THR A 17 -7.90 6.21 -2.60
C THR A 17 -8.84 7.14 -3.35
N LEU A 18 -8.86 7.10 -4.69
CA LEU A 18 -9.73 7.94 -5.50
C LEU A 18 -11.15 7.35 -5.61
N LEU A 19 -11.86 7.28 -4.49
CA LEU A 19 -13.21 6.75 -4.38
C LEU A 19 -14.25 7.82 -4.68
N GLU A 20 -15.33 7.43 -5.35
CA GLU A 20 -16.43 8.34 -5.70
C GLU A 20 -17.08 8.95 -4.45
N SER A 21 -17.23 8.18 -3.37
CA SER A 21 -17.77 8.68 -2.09
C SER A 21 -16.90 9.80 -1.48
N LEU A 22 -15.57 9.66 -1.58
CA LEU A 22 -14.63 10.70 -1.13
C LEU A 22 -14.73 11.94 -2.02
N ARG A 23 -14.83 11.76 -3.36
CA ARG A 23 -14.97 12.86 -4.30
C ARG A 23 -16.22 13.70 -4.01
N VAL A 24 -17.37 13.04 -3.94
CA VAL A 24 -18.67 13.71 -3.71
C VAL A 24 -18.67 14.47 -2.38
N ARG A 25 -18.20 13.85 -1.32
CA ARG A 25 -18.16 14.48 0.00
C ARG A 25 -17.18 15.64 0.07
N ALA A 26 -15.99 15.53 -0.53
CA ALA A 26 -15.02 16.63 -0.57
C ALA A 26 -15.55 17.84 -1.36
N GLU A 27 -16.22 17.61 -2.48
CA GLU A 27 -16.86 18.68 -3.26
C GLU A 27 -17.92 19.44 -2.43
N GLN A 28 -18.73 18.71 -1.65
CA GLN A 28 -19.74 19.29 -0.77
C GLN A 28 -19.12 20.10 0.37
N ASP A 29 -18.10 19.54 1.03
CA ASP A 29 -17.49 20.16 2.19
C ASP A 29 -16.62 21.38 1.84
N LEU A 30 -15.99 21.38 0.63
CA LEU A 30 -15.02 22.39 0.23
C LEU A 30 -15.56 23.41 -0.80
N GLY A 31 -16.70 23.13 -1.44
CA GLY A 31 -17.25 24.00 -2.49
C GLY A 31 -16.37 24.06 -3.74
N ILE A 32 -15.55 23.05 -4.00
CA ILE A 32 -14.70 22.89 -5.19
C ILE A 32 -15.26 21.81 -6.11
N ARG A 33 -14.73 21.72 -7.32
CA ARG A 33 -14.99 20.61 -8.24
C ARG A 33 -13.74 19.71 -8.29
N LEU A 34 -13.92 18.40 -8.15
CA LEU A 34 -12.87 17.41 -8.27
C LEU A 34 -13.00 16.61 -9.57
N VAL A 35 -11.90 16.48 -10.28
CA VAL A 35 -11.78 15.61 -11.46
C VAL A 35 -10.77 14.53 -11.14
N TYR A 36 -11.24 13.33 -10.86
CA TYR A 36 -10.40 12.17 -10.62
C TYR A 36 -9.93 11.56 -11.94
N GLN A 37 -8.63 11.37 -12.07
CA GLN A 37 -7.95 10.68 -13.17
C GLN A 37 -7.43 9.35 -12.62
N VAL A 38 -8.31 8.33 -12.65
CA VAL A 38 -8.02 7.01 -12.09
C VAL A 38 -7.36 6.14 -13.14
N HIS A 39 -6.16 5.66 -12.84
CA HIS A 39 -5.34 4.83 -13.73
C HIS A 39 -4.72 3.64 -12.98
N SER A 40 -4.11 2.70 -13.73
CA SER A 40 -3.22 1.72 -13.11
C SER A 40 -2.01 2.43 -12.49
N VAL A 41 -1.33 1.75 -11.55
CA VAL A 41 -0.14 2.27 -10.86
C VAL A 41 0.91 2.79 -11.85
N GLU A 42 1.27 1.96 -12.83
CA GLU A 42 2.29 2.29 -13.85
C GLU A 42 1.86 3.46 -14.73
N GLN A 43 0.59 3.50 -15.14
CA GLN A 43 0.07 4.57 -15.97
C GLN A 43 -0.01 5.89 -15.21
N ALA A 44 -0.48 5.88 -13.96
CA ALA A 44 -0.52 7.07 -13.11
C ALA A 44 0.89 7.62 -12.87
N GLN A 45 1.87 6.76 -12.59
CA GLN A 45 3.26 7.15 -12.41
C GLN A 45 3.87 7.75 -13.70
N ARG A 46 3.61 7.12 -14.85
CA ARG A 46 4.07 7.63 -16.15
C ARG A 46 3.50 9.02 -16.44
N ILE A 47 2.19 9.22 -16.24
CA ILE A 47 1.54 10.51 -16.42
C ILE A 47 2.13 11.53 -15.45
N ALA A 48 2.32 11.16 -14.19
CA ALA A 48 2.85 12.06 -13.17
C ALA A 48 4.23 12.62 -13.53
N VAL A 49 5.11 11.80 -14.10
CA VAL A 49 6.46 12.21 -14.53
C VAL A 49 6.44 12.99 -15.85
N MET A 50 5.68 12.49 -16.84
CA MET A 50 5.77 12.98 -18.22
C MET A 50 4.83 14.16 -18.52
N GLN A 51 3.75 14.33 -17.74
CA GLN A 51 2.70 15.31 -17.96
C GLN A 51 2.31 16.02 -16.65
N PRO A 52 3.26 16.66 -15.94
CA PRO A 52 3.00 17.26 -14.62
C PRO A 52 2.03 18.45 -14.65
N ASP A 53 1.68 18.96 -15.82
CA ASP A 53 0.66 19.99 -16.07
C ASP A 53 -0.76 19.43 -16.27
N SER A 54 -0.91 18.11 -16.39
CA SER A 54 -2.21 17.47 -16.58
C SER A 54 -2.99 17.27 -15.27
N TYR A 55 -2.34 17.38 -14.11
CA TYR A 55 -2.93 17.22 -12.79
C TYR A 55 -2.50 18.35 -11.83
N ASP A 56 -3.22 18.50 -10.73
CA ASP A 56 -2.92 19.47 -9.65
C ASP A 56 -2.44 18.76 -8.38
N LEU A 57 -2.98 17.57 -8.12
CA LEU A 57 -2.54 16.65 -7.06
C LEU A 57 -2.24 15.27 -7.62
N TYR A 58 -1.23 14.61 -7.07
CA TYR A 58 -0.87 13.24 -7.38
C TYR A 58 -0.96 12.38 -6.11
N ASP A 59 -1.89 11.43 -6.12
CA ASP A 59 -2.08 10.40 -5.11
C ASP A 59 -1.16 9.21 -5.42
N GLN A 60 -0.20 8.93 -4.53
CA GLN A 60 0.86 7.98 -4.77
C GLN A 60 1.39 7.34 -3.47
N TRP A 61 2.31 6.38 -3.65
CA TRP A 61 3.11 5.81 -2.56
C TRP A 61 4.47 6.49 -2.42
N PHE A 62 5.05 6.44 -1.21
CA PHE A 62 6.34 7.08 -0.92
C PHE A 62 7.48 6.59 -1.79
N HIS A 63 7.50 5.31 -2.20
CA HIS A 63 8.53 4.82 -3.12
C HIS A 63 8.45 5.48 -4.52
N ASN A 64 7.28 5.98 -4.94
CA ASN A 64 7.15 6.69 -6.22
C ASN A 64 7.70 8.12 -6.19
N VAL A 65 7.96 8.67 -5.01
CA VAL A 65 8.61 9.98 -4.87
C VAL A 65 9.98 9.97 -5.55
N ASP A 66 10.68 8.84 -5.56
CA ASP A 66 11.98 8.65 -6.21
C ASP A 66 11.94 8.87 -7.73
N PHE A 67 10.77 8.85 -8.36
CA PHE A 67 10.59 9.20 -9.78
C PHE A 67 10.15 10.64 -9.99
N VAL A 68 9.16 11.10 -9.24
CA VAL A 68 8.52 12.41 -9.49
C VAL A 68 9.32 13.59 -8.91
N TRP A 69 10.09 13.37 -7.83
CA TRP A 69 10.90 14.41 -7.22
C TRP A 69 12.11 14.79 -8.08
N PRO A 70 12.96 13.86 -8.54
CA PRO A 70 14.07 14.18 -9.45
C PRO A 70 13.59 14.75 -10.80
N ALA A 71 12.43 14.30 -11.30
CA ALA A 71 11.79 14.85 -12.49
C ALA A 71 11.23 16.27 -12.28
N ARG A 72 11.28 16.79 -11.04
CA ARG A 72 10.68 18.08 -10.66
C ARG A 72 9.20 18.18 -11.07
N ALA A 73 8.46 17.08 -11.03
CA ALA A 73 7.05 17.04 -11.39
C ALA A 73 6.15 17.59 -10.27
N ILE A 74 6.61 17.51 -9.04
CA ILE A 74 5.92 17.98 -7.83
C ILE A 74 6.69 19.12 -7.15
N GLN A 75 6.04 19.85 -6.27
CA GLN A 75 6.61 20.94 -5.49
C GLN A 75 6.52 20.65 -3.98
N PRO A 76 7.36 21.32 -3.16
CA PRO A 76 7.27 21.22 -1.70
C PRO A 76 5.90 21.64 -1.18
N ILE A 77 5.40 20.92 -0.20
CA ILE A 77 4.20 21.26 0.59
C ILE A 77 4.67 21.94 1.89
N ASP A 78 4.18 23.15 2.17
CA ASP A 78 4.44 23.88 3.40
C ASP A 78 3.58 23.31 4.54
N THR A 79 4.19 22.65 5.52
CA THR A 79 3.50 22.02 6.65
C THR A 79 2.77 23.02 7.54
N ARG A 80 3.19 24.30 7.55
CA ARG A 80 2.51 25.38 8.30
C ARG A 80 1.10 25.69 7.75
N ARG A 81 0.83 25.29 6.50
CA ARG A 81 -0.49 25.36 5.87
C ARG A 81 -1.35 24.09 6.08
N ILE A 82 -0.81 23.09 6.76
CA ILE A 82 -1.53 21.85 7.12
C ILE A 82 -1.92 21.93 8.59
N ALA A 83 -3.16 22.30 8.84
CA ALA A 83 -3.65 22.61 10.19
C ALA A 83 -3.47 21.47 11.20
N LEU A 84 -3.64 20.21 10.72
CA LEU A 84 -3.54 19.00 11.54
C LEU A 84 -2.19 18.27 11.37
N TRP A 85 -1.15 18.95 10.85
CA TRP A 85 0.18 18.35 10.68
C TRP A 85 0.73 17.73 11.96
N HIS A 86 0.50 18.39 13.09
CA HIS A 86 0.97 17.94 14.41
C HIS A 86 0.28 16.64 14.88
N GLU A 87 -0.90 16.31 14.36
CA GLU A 87 -1.64 15.09 14.71
C GLU A 87 -1.24 13.86 13.89
N ILE A 88 -0.49 14.04 12.81
CA ILE A 88 0.09 12.93 12.05
C ILE A 88 1.07 12.21 12.99
N ASN A 89 0.89 10.87 13.11
CA ASN A 89 1.69 10.03 13.99
C ASN A 89 3.16 9.92 13.55
N ASP A 90 3.96 9.19 14.34
CA ASP A 90 5.40 9.08 14.11
C ASP A 90 5.75 8.12 12.96
N LEU A 91 4.83 7.27 12.51
CA LEU A 91 5.13 6.29 11.49
C LEU A 91 5.73 6.90 10.21
N PRO A 92 5.09 7.89 9.54
CA PRO A 92 5.70 8.53 8.37
C PRO A 92 6.82 9.52 8.72
N LYS A 93 6.82 10.08 9.92
CA LYS A 93 7.79 11.10 10.35
C LYS A 93 9.11 10.51 10.83
N ARG A 94 9.09 9.29 11.37
CA ARG A 94 10.24 8.61 12.00
C ARG A 94 10.44 7.17 11.50
N GLY A 95 9.58 6.68 10.60
CA GLY A 95 9.64 5.32 10.05
C GLY A 95 9.19 4.22 11.02
N ARG A 96 8.68 4.60 12.21
CA ARG A 96 8.20 3.67 13.25
C ARG A 96 7.22 4.37 14.19
N LEU A 97 6.31 3.62 14.79
CA LEU A 97 5.36 4.15 15.79
C LEU A 97 6.01 4.38 17.14
N SER A 98 6.91 3.48 17.54
CA SER A 98 7.58 3.47 18.84
C SER A 98 9.09 3.40 18.69
N ALA A 99 9.81 3.98 19.63
CA ALA A 99 11.26 3.84 19.69
C ALA A 99 11.71 2.38 19.93
N ALA A 100 10.82 1.53 20.45
CA ALA A 100 11.07 0.11 20.69
C ALA A 100 10.93 -0.73 19.39
N ASP A 101 10.28 -0.21 18.36
CA ASP A 101 10.10 -0.92 17.09
C ASP A 101 11.45 -1.06 16.38
N ARG A 102 11.64 -2.19 15.69
CA ARG A 102 12.88 -2.43 14.94
C ARG A 102 13.05 -1.39 13.82
N PRO A 103 14.29 -0.96 13.55
CA PRO A 103 14.60 -0.27 12.29
C PRO A 103 14.25 -1.18 11.11
N VAL A 104 13.67 -0.63 10.06
CA VAL A 104 13.18 -1.38 8.89
C VAL A 104 13.86 -0.85 7.65
N SER A 105 14.12 -1.70 6.68
CA SER A 105 14.68 -1.35 5.39
C SER A 105 13.62 -0.96 4.36
N GLY A 106 14.06 -0.53 3.18
CA GLY A 106 13.23 -0.12 2.08
C GLY A 106 13.03 1.39 2.00
N SER A 107 12.03 1.84 1.25
CA SER A 107 11.67 3.25 1.15
C SER A 107 10.91 3.70 2.40
N VAL A 108 11.63 3.82 3.49
CA VAL A 108 11.10 4.30 4.76
C VAL A 108 10.56 5.72 4.54
N PRO A 109 9.28 6.00 4.85
CA PRO A 109 8.65 7.27 4.50
C PRO A 109 9.44 8.51 4.94
N ASN A 110 9.99 8.51 6.15
CA ASN A 110 10.71 9.67 6.69
C ASN A 110 11.97 10.04 5.89
N GLU A 111 12.61 9.11 5.19
CA GLU A 111 13.80 9.39 4.36
C GLU A 111 13.47 10.19 3.11
N ARG A 112 12.20 10.18 2.70
CA ARG A 112 11.68 10.86 1.50
C ARG A 112 10.69 11.96 1.83
N LEU A 113 10.45 12.19 3.11
CA LEU A 113 9.39 13.10 3.57
C LEU A 113 9.84 14.56 3.50
N TYR A 114 10.96 14.91 4.13
CA TYR A 114 11.33 16.29 4.34
C TYR A 114 12.24 16.82 3.24
N VAL A 115 11.90 18.00 2.73
CA VAL A 115 12.71 18.72 1.74
C VAL A 115 13.85 19.44 2.46
N GLN A 116 15.07 19.11 2.13
CA GLN A 116 16.28 19.69 2.71
C GLN A 116 16.63 21.03 2.06
N HIS A 117 17.56 21.78 2.65
CA HIS A 117 17.98 23.10 2.19
C HIS A 117 18.56 23.08 0.75
N ASP A 118 19.23 22.00 0.38
CA ASP A 118 19.78 21.79 -0.97
C ASP A 118 18.77 21.27 -2.00
N GLY A 119 17.52 21.07 -1.58
CA GLY A 119 16.45 20.53 -2.41
C GLY A 119 16.42 19.00 -2.49
N SER A 120 17.32 18.30 -1.82
CA SER A 120 17.24 16.85 -1.65
C SER A 120 16.13 16.46 -0.69
N LEU A 121 15.78 15.17 -0.62
CA LEU A 121 14.88 14.62 0.37
C LEU A 121 15.67 13.91 1.48
N GLY A 122 15.14 13.91 2.69
CA GLY A 122 15.79 13.26 3.83
C GLY A 122 14.91 13.23 5.07
N SER A 123 15.47 12.66 6.15
CA SER A 123 14.80 12.47 7.43
C SER A 123 14.93 13.66 8.39
N THR A 124 15.78 14.66 8.06
CA THR A 124 15.91 15.85 8.90
C THR A 124 14.66 16.72 8.77
N VAL A 125 14.02 16.98 9.89
CA VAL A 125 12.76 17.74 9.94
C VAL A 125 12.93 19.15 9.34
N SER A 126 12.03 19.51 8.45
CA SER A 126 11.90 20.85 7.87
C SER A 126 10.43 21.24 7.77
N ASP A 127 10.17 22.52 7.47
CA ASP A 127 8.80 23.02 7.26
C ASP A 127 8.19 22.56 5.92
N TYR A 128 8.97 21.88 5.07
CA TYR A 128 8.56 21.50 3.73
C TYR A 128 8.65 19.99 3.56
N ILE A 129 7.61 19.41 2.94
CA ILE A 129 7.53 17.96 2.67
C ILE A 129 7.27 17.70 1.19
N SER A 130 7.66 16.53 0.72
CA SER A 130 7.46 16.07 -0.66
C SER A 130 6.03 15.60 -0.92
N MET A 131 5.41 15.03 0.10
CA MET A 131 4.09 14.41 0.06
C MET A 131 3.43 14.50 1.42
N LEU A 132 2.12 14.83 1.47
CA LEU A 132 1.33 14.69 2.69
C LEU A 132 1.06 13.20 2.93
N PRO A 133 1.63 12.60 4.00
CA PRO A 133 1.37 11.19 4.30
C PRO A 133 -0.07 11.00 4.77
N LEU A 134 -0.79 10.06 4.17
CA LEU A 134 -2.20 9.79 4.44
C LEU A 134 -2.45 8.33 4.78
N THR A 135 -2.63 7.50 3.75
CA THR A 135 -3.03 6.10 3.89
C THR A 135 -1.83 5.17 3.99
N HIS A 136 -1.97 4.10 4.75
CA HIS A 136 -0.92 3.08 4.85
C HIS A 136 -1.48 1.73 5.25
N ASN A 137 -0.72 0.70 5.04
CA ASN A 137 -1.02 -0.64 5.51
C ASN A 137 0.24 -1.51 5.64
N ALA A 138 0.06 -2.65 6.26
CA ALA A 138 1.00 -3.75 6.31
C ALA A 138 0.34 -4.96 5.63
N ASP A 139 0.90 -5.38 4.51
CA ASP A 139 0.39 -6.45 3.67
C ASP A 139 1.20 -7.74 3.85
N SER A 140 0.60 -8.87 3.47
CA SER A 140 1.19 -10.18 3.57
C SER A 140 0.66 -11.06 2.43
N PHE A 141 0.65 -12.36 2.63
CA PHE A 141 -0.04 -13.32 1.79
C PHE A 141 -1.28 -13.85 2.49
N ALA A 142 -2.26 -14.29 1.71
CA ALA A 142 -3.41 -15.01 2.25
C ALA A 142 -3.43 -16.45 1.74
N TYR A 143 -4.12 -17.30 2.48
CA TYR A 143 -4.29 -18.70 2.16
C TYR A 143 -5.68 -19.20 2.55
N ARG A 144 -6.10 -20.32 1.95
CA ARG A 144 -7.32 -21.01 2.31
C ARG A 144 -7.07 -21.92 3.52
N PRO A 145 -7.69 -21.67 4.69
CA PRO A 145 -7.42 -22.45 5.91
C PRO A 145 -7.82 -23.93 5.77
N GLU A 146 -8.85 -24.22 4.98
CA GLU A 146 -9.31 -25.60 4.71
C GLU A 146 -8.37 -26.38 3.76
N ARG A 147 -7.37 -25.71 3.17
CA ARG A 147 -6.37 -26.28 2.25
C ARG A 147 -4.99 -26.36 2.85
N LEU A 148 -4.84 -26.03 4.16
CA LEU A 148 -3.54 -26.08 4.83
C LEU A 148 -2.92 -27.48 4.72
N PRO A 149 -1.69 -27.60 4.19
CA PRO A 149 -0.97 -28.87 4.18
C PRO A 149 -0.62 -29.33 5.60
N MET A 150 -0.36 -30.64 5.74
CA MET A 150 0.08 -31.20 7.03
C MET A 150 1.38 -30.54 7.51
N GLY A 151 1.43 -30.13 8.76
CA GLY A 151 2.59 -29.44 9.38
C GLY A 151 2.54 -27.91 9.29
N PHE A 152 1.55 -27.36 8.59
CA PHE A 152 1.31 -25.91 8.52
C PHE A 152 0.28 -25.50 9.57
N SER A 153 0.55 -24.41 10.29
CA SER A 153 -0.37 -23.85 11.29
C SER A 153 -0.13 -22.35 11.44
N ARG A 154 -1.05 -21.65 12.08
CA ARG A 154 -0.90 -20.21 12.37
C ARG A 154 0.38 -19.89 13.16
N ASP A 155 0.85 -20.81 13.97
CA ASP A 155 2.01 -20.58 14.84
C ASP A 155 3.34 -20.61 14.06
N ASN A 156 3.32 -21.08 12.80
CA ASN A 156 4.52 -21.15 11.97
C ASN A 156 4.39 -20.44 10.62
N GLU A 157 3.45 -19.50 10.51
CA GLU A 157 3.30 -18.66 9.31
C GLU A 157 4.61 -17.97 8.95
N SER A 158 5.01 -18.08 7.69
CA SER A 158 6.25 -17.53 7.13
C SER A 158 6.04 -17.19 5.65
N TRP A 159 6.65 -16.12 5.18
CA TRP A 159 6.72 -15.81 3.76
C TRP A 159 7.25 -16.98 2.94
N GLY A 160 8.12 -17.81 3.54
CA GLY A 160 8.64 -19.04 2.92
C GLY A 160 7.56 -20.04 2.48
N TRP A 161 6.32 -19.91 2.96
CA TRP A 161 5.20 -20.73 2.49
C TRP A 161 4.90 -20.54 1.01
N LEU A 162 5.07 -19.32 0.49
CA LEU A 162 4.87 -19.03 -0.94
C LEU A 162 5.79 -19.84 -1.87
N LEU A 163 6.88 -20.40 -1.35
CA LEU A 163 7.83 -21.22 -2.11
C LEU A 163 7.91 -22.67 -1.63
N ASP A 164 7.03 -23.07 -0.71
CA ASP A 164 7.01 -24.43 -0.20
C ASP A 164 6.45 -25.40 -1.24
N PRO A 165 7.09 -26.57 -1.48
CA PRO A 165 6.60 -27.56 -2.44
C PRO A 165 5.16 -28.02 -2.19
N ALA A 166 4.67 -27.96 -0.95
CA ALA A 166 3.30 -28.31 -0.60
C ALA A 166 2.24 -27.43 -1.30
N TRP A 167 2.62 -26.23 -1.75
CA TRP A 167 1.75 -25.31 -2.50
C TRP A 167 2.04 -25.27 -4.00
N SER A 168 2.90 -26.18 -4.52
CA SER A 168 3.27 -26.20 -5.94
C SER A 168 2.05 -26.30 -6.84
N GLY A 169 1.99 -25.46 -7.88
CA GLY A 169 0.88 -25.36 -8.83
C GLY A 169 -0.37 -24.68 -8.26
N ARG A 170 -0.31 -24.12 -7.04
CA ARG A 170 -1.44 -23.47 -6.36
C ARG A 170 -1.10 -22.12 -5.77
N THR A 171 0.07 -21.58 -6.11
CA THR A 171 0.57 -20.28 -5.63
C THR A 171 0.42 -19.23 -6.71
N ALA A 172 -0.03 -18.02 -6.33
CA ALA A 172 0.01 -16.84 -7.18
C ALA A 172 0.84 -15.73 -6.55
N LEU A 173 1.48 -14.92 -7.39
CA LEU A 173 2.27 -13.76 -6.99
C LEU A 173 1.89 -12.53 -7.79
N GLN A 174 2.17 -11.37 -7.22
CA GLN A 174 2.06 -10.10 -7.89
C GLN A 174 3.10 -9.97 -9.02
N SER A 175 2.66 -9.40 -10.16
CA SER A 175 3.51 -9.22 -11.35
C SER A 175 4.34 -7.93 -11.33
N ASP A 176 4.02 -6.95 -10.48
CA ASP A 176 4.80 -5.72 -10.34
C ASP A 176 6.20 -6.01 -9.79
N ALA A 177 7.24 -5.53 -10.48
CA ALA A 177 8.62 -5.83 -10.12
C ALA A 177 9.03 -5.20 -8.80
N ALA A 178 8.58 -3.96 -8.49
CA ALA A 178 9.02 -3.24 -7.29
C ALA A 178 8.44 -3.87 -6.01
N ILE A 179 7.21 -4.39 -6.09
CA ILE A 179 6.51 -4.96 -4.94
C ILE A 179 6.66 -6.49 -4.92
N GLY A 180 6.42 -7.15 -6.05
CA GLY A 180 6.50 -8.61 -6.17
C GLY A 180 7.88 -9.17 -5.88
N ALA A 181 8.96 -8.44 -6.23
CA ALA A 181 10.32 -8.86 -5.90
C ALA A 181 10.60 -8.79 -4.40
N ILE A 182 10.01 -7.84 -3.67
CA ILE A 182 10.11 -7.78 -2.20
C ILE A 182 9.40 -8.99 -1.57
N ASP A 183 8.17 -9.30 -2.01
CA ASP A 183 7.43 -10.47 -1.54
C ASP A 183 8.21 -11.77 -1.82
N ALA A 184 8.79 -11.88 -3.01
CA ALA A 184 9.61 -13.01 -3.40
C ALA A 184 10.92 -13.12 -2.60
N ALA A 185 11.58 -11.99 -2.31
CA ALA A 185 12.80 -11.95 -1.49
C ALA A 185 12.50 -12.39 -0.05
N LEU A 186 11.41 -11.90 0.54
CA LEU A 186 10.92 -12.37 1.83
C LEU A 186 10.63 -13.88 1.82
N ALA A 187 10.01 -14.38 0.75
CA ALA A 187 9.70 -15.79 0.60
C ALA A 187 10.97 -16.66 0.45
N ILE A 188 11.94 -16.23 -0.35
CA ILE A 188 13.22 -16.91 -0.55
C ILE A 188 14.00 -16.96 0.77
N GLN A 189 14.11 -15.85 1.48
CA GLN A 189 14.81 -15.78 2.77
C GLN A 189 14.06 -16.57 3.85
N GLY A 190 12.74 -16.45 3.94
CA GLY A 190 11.90 -17.20 4.88
C GLY A 190 11.95 -18.72 4.64
N LYS A 191 12.17 -19.15 3.40
CA LYS A 191 12.39 -20.57 3.05
C LYS A 191 13.84 -21.02 3.23
N GLY A 192 14.78 -20.09 3.46
CA GLY A 192 16.21 -20.41 3.61
C GLY A 192 16.91 -20.78 2.30
N LEU A 193 16.40 -20.31 1.15
CA LEU A 193 16.98 -20.58 -0.17
C LEU A 193 18.11 -19.61 -0.53
N ALA A 194 18.07 -18.39 -0.03
CA ALA A 194 19.12 -17.38 -0.04
C ALA A 194 18.95 -16.42 1.13
N SER A 195 19.97 -15.58 1.35
CA SER A 195 19.94 -14.49 2.32
C SER A 195 20.31 -13.21 1.63
N PHE A 196 19.58 -12.13 1.94
CA PHE A 196 19.77 -10.80 1.37
C PHE A 196 20.21 -9.84 2.47
N LYS A 197 21.14 -8.95 2.13
CA LYS A 197 21.66 -7.95 3.07
C LYS A 197 20.58 -6.91 3.40
N ASP A 198 19.89 -6.46 2.36
CA ASP A 198 18.77 -5.51 2.45
C ASP A 198 17.71 -5.87 1.41
N ILE A 199 16.58 -6.44 1.87
CA ILE A 199 15.46 -6.80 0.99
C ILE A 199 14.87 -5.57 0.28
N GLY A 200 14.95 -4.39 0.88
CA GLY A 200 14.48 -3.14 0.30
C GLY A 200 15.41 -2.55 -0.75
N ASN A 201 16.67 -3.01 -0.85
CA ASN A 201 17.66 -2.52 -1.81
C ASN A 201 18.68 -3.60 -2.19
N LEU A 202 18.26 -4.54 -3.04
CA LEU A 202 19.07 -5.67 -3.48
C LEU A 202 20.19 -5.24 -4.41
N SER A 203 21.40 -5.80 -4.25
CA SER A 203 22.49 -5.65 -5.21
C SER A 203 22.21 -6.44 -6.51
N ILE A 204 23.00 -6.18 -7.56
CA ILE A 204 22.89 -6.91 -8.84
C ILE A 204 23.00 -8.43 -8.63
N GLU A 205 23.96 -8.87 -7.82
CA GLU A 205 24.19 -10.29 -7.51
C GLU A 205 23.01 -10.89 -6.73
N GLU A 206 22.41 -10.11 -5.82
CA GLU A 206 21.24 -10.54 -5.06
C GLU A 206 20.00 -10.60 -5.95
N ILE A 207 19.83 -9.66 -6.90
CA ILE A 207 18.77 -9.71 -7.91
C ILE A 207 18.94 -10.93 -8.82
N ASP A 208 20.16 -11.26 -9.21
CA ASP A 208 20.43 -12.48 -10.01
C ASP A 208 20.07 -13.74 -9.22
N SER A 209 20.49 -13.81 -7.96
CA SER A 209 20.16 -14.94 -7.08
C SER A 209 18.65 -15.09 -6.90
N LEU A 210 17.92 -13.99 -6.67
CA LEU A 210 16.46 -13.96 -6.58
C LEU A 210 15.82 -14.49 -7.87
N ALA A 211 16.23 -13.94 -9.03
CA ALA A 211 15.67 -14.31 -10.32
C ALA A 211 15.94 -15.78 -10.66
N ASP A 212 17.13 -16.30 -10.38
CA ASP A 212 17.51 -17.68 -10.65
C ASP A 212 16.68 -18.68 -9.82
N VAL A 213 16.40 -18.36 -8.54
CA VAL A 213 15.50 -19.18 -7.72
C VAL A 213 14.09 -19.18 -8.30
N LEU A 214 13.55 -17.99 -8.65
CA LEU A 214 12.20 -17.86 -9.16
C LEU A 214 12.01 -18.53 -10.51
N VAL A 215 12.97 -18.36 -11.47
CA VAL A 215 12.94 -18.99 -12.78
C VAL A 215 12.97 -20.52 -12.65
N ARG A 216 13.79 -21.06 -11.74
CA ARG A 216 13.82 -22.50 -11.47
C ARG A 216 12.47 -22.97 -10.94
N LYS A 217 11.91 -22.29 -9.92
CA LYS A 217 10.60 -22.61 -9.34
C LYS A 217 9.48 -22.54 -10.39
N GLN A 218 9.52 -21.56 -11.29
CA GLN A 218 8.54 -21.45 -12.35
C GLN A 218 8.64 -22.60 -13.36
N ARG A 219 9.86 -23.01 -13.73
CA ARG A 219 10.08 -24.18 -14.60
C ARG A 219 9.63 -25.49 -13.97
N GLU A 220 9.67 -25.57 -12.63
CA GLU A 220 9.12 -26.69 -11.85
C GLU A 220 7.58 -26.65 -11.77
N GLY A 221 6.92 -25.62 -12.33
CA GLY A 221 5.47 -25.47 -12.28
C GLY A 221 4.93 -25.00 -10.93
N HIS A 222 5.76 -24.35 -10.11
CA HIS A 222 5.39 -23.94 -8.75
C HIS A 222 4.31 -22.85 -8.73
N PHE A 223 4.44 -21.80 -9.58
CA PHE A 223 3.48 -20.72 -9.65
C PHE A 223 2.41 -21.03 -10.71
N ALA A 224 1.14 -20.95 -10.31
CA ALA A 224 0.02 -21.18 -11.20
C ALA A 224 -0.38 -19.91 -11.97
N ALA A 225 -0.24 -18.74 -11.34
CA ALA A 225 -0.67 -17.46 -11.92
C ALA A 225 0.12 -16.27 -11.36
N PHE A 226 -0.04 -15.15 -12.07
CA PHE A 226 0.43 -13.82 -11.65
C PHE A 226 -0.71 -12.83 -11.84
N TRP A 227 -0.75 -11.78 -10.99
CA TRP A 227 -1.78 -10.75 -11.04
C TRP A 227 -1.17 -9.34 -10.99
N SER A 228 -1.90 -8.36 -11.55
CA SER A 228 -1.45 -6.96 -11.64
C SER A 228 -2.33 -5.97 -10.87
N ASP A 229 -3.54 -6.38 -10.46
CA ASP A 229 -4.50 -5.56 -9.73
C ASP A 229 -5.32 -6.40 -8.75
N ASP A 230 -6.02 -5.73 -7.83
CA ASP A 230 -6.80 -6.36 -6.76
C ASP A 230 -7.99 -7.20 -7.27
N GLU A 231 -8.52 -6.86 -8.45
CA GLU A 231 -9.61 -7.63 -9.07
C GLU A 231 -9.09 -8.97 -9.60
N GLN A 232 -7.96 -8.97 -10.31
CA GLN A 232 -7.32 -10.19 -10.77
C GLN A 232 -6.91 -11.10 -9.60
N ALA A 233 -6.30 -10.50 -8.55
CA ALA A 233 -5.97 -11.24 -7.33
C ALA A 233 -7.21 -11.92 -6.73
N ALA A 234 -8.32 -11.18 -6.59
CA ALA A 234 -9.57 -11.74 -6.09
C ALA A 234 -10.09 -12.88 -6.98
N GLN A 235 -10.08 -12.70 -8.31
CA GLN A 235 -10.52 -13.74 -9.24
C GLN A 235 -9.68 -15.03 -9.14
N LEU A 236 -8.37 -14.90 -8.93
CA LEU A 236 -7.49 -16.05 -8.72
C LEU A 236 -7.86 -16.82 -7.45
N MET A 237 -8.01 -16.12 -6.32
CA MET A 237 -8.43 -16.75 -5.06
C MET A 237 -9.88 -17.26 -5.08
N LEU A 238 -10.76 -16.73 -5.95
CA LEU A 238 -12.10 -17.28 -6.18
C LEU A 238 -12.04 -18.61 -6.95
N SER A 239 -11.02 -18.81 -7.77
CA SER A 239 -10.84 -20.06 -8.51
C SER A 239 -10.39 -21.19 -7.57
N PRO A 240 -10.73 -22.47 -7.88
CA PRO A 240 -10.27 -23.60 -7.08
C PRO A 240 -8.77 -23.90 -7.26
N THR A 241 -8.08 -23.17 -8.14
CA THR A 241 -6.69 -23.42 -8.51
C THR A 241 -5.70 -22.79 -7.53
N ILE A 242 -6.03 -21.61 -6.98
CA ILE A 242 -5.12 -20.88 -6.09
C ILE A 242 -5.55 -21.07 -4.64
N ASP A 243 -4.63 -21.55 -3.82
CA ASP A 243 -4.82 -21.77 -2.39
C ASP A 243 -3.99 -20.82 -1.52
N ILE A 244 -2.94 -20.20 -2.08
CA ILE A 244 -2.07 -19.25 -1.39
C ILE A 244 -1.59 -18.16 -2.36
N GLU A 245 -1.61 -16.90 -1.89
CA GLU A 245 -1.31 -15.74 -2.75
C GLU A 245 -0.83 -14.55 -1.93
N SER A 246 0.24 -13.86 -2.38
CA SER A 246 0.54 -12.51 -1.88
C SER A 246 -0.54 -11.54 -2.38
N LEU A 247 -1.07 -10.65 -1.51
CA LEU A 247 -2.19 -9.81 -1.93
C LEU A 247 -2.32 -8.50 -1.12
N TRP A 248 -3.29 -7.66 -1.53
CA TRP A 248 -3.63 -6.39 -0.91
C TRP A 248 -4.98 -6.44 -0.19
N SER A 249 -5.18 -5.53 0.77
CA SER A 249 -6.42 -5.48 1.56
C SER A 249 -7.72 -5.39 0.75
N PRO A 250 -7.84 -4.66 -0.38
CA PRO A 250 -9.07 -4.67 -1.17
C PRO A 250 -9.45 -6.06 -1.69
N THR A 251 -8.45 -6.87 -2.04
CA THR A 251 -8.68 -8.27 -2.42
C THR A 251 -9.37 -9.05 -1.30
N LEU A 252 -8.91 -8.88 -0.04
CA LEU A 252 -9.52 -9.51 1.12
C LEU A 252 -11.00 -9.14 1.28
N MET A 253 -11.34 -7.87 1.08
CA MET A 253 -12.72 -7.41 1.17
C MET A 253 -13.61 -8.01 0.06
N ARG A 254 -13.07 -8.19 -1.14
CA ARG A 254 -13.77 -8.87 -2.25
C ARG A 254 -14.00 -10.36 -1.94
N LEU A 255 -12.99 -11.06 -1.42
CA LEU A 255 -13.11 -12.46 -1.00
C LEU A 255 -14.14 -12.63 0.09
N HIS A 256 -14.14 -11.74 1.07
CA HIS A 256 -15.09 -11.73 2.16
C HIS A 256 -16.54 -11.63 1.63
N ARG A 257 -16.83 -10.65 0.77
CA ARG A 257 -18.15 -10.49 0.13
C ARG A 257 -18.57 -11.69 -0.71
N ALA A 258 -17.62 -12.39 -1.29
CA ALA A 258 -17.89 -13.63 -2.04
C ALA A 258 -18.07 -14.86 -1.13
N GLY A 259 -18.01 -14.71 0.19
CA GLY A 259 -18.15 -15.82 1.16
C GLY A 259 -16.97 -16.79 1.14
N ILE A 260 -15.82 -16.39 0.61
CA ILE A 260 -14.62 -17.22 0.58
C ILE A 260 -13.90 -17.13 1.92
N LYS A 261 -13.68 -18.28 2.54
CA LYS A 261 -12.83 -18.36 3.74
C LYS A 261 -11.36 -18.18 3.35
N TYR A 262 -10.72 -17.24 4.00
CA TYR A 262 -9.29 -16.98 3.88
C TYR A 262 -8.69 -16.63 5.24
N ARG A 263 -7.38 -16.67 5.32
CA ARG A 263 -6.58 -16.11 6.41
C ARG A 263 -5.49 -15.23 5.83
N LEU A 264 -5.38 -14.01 6.33
CA LEU A 264 -4.20 -13.19 6.10
C LEU A 264 -3.10 -13.64 7.06
N ALA A 265 -1.97 -14.07 6.52
CA ALA A 265 -0.86 -14.55 7.33
C ALA A 265 -0.27 -13.44 8.21
N VAL A 266 0.23 -13.83 9.37
CA VAL A 266 1.06 -13.02 10.28
C VAL A 266 2.47 -13.62 10.26
N PRO A 267 3.27 -13.35 9.20
CA PRO A 267 4.55 -14.02 9.03
C PRO A 267 5.53 -13.67 10.14
N ARG A 268 6.26 -14.66 10.63
CA ARG A 268 7.29 -14.46 11.66
C ARG A 268 8.39 -13.46 11.25
N GLU A 269 8.62 -13.29 9.95
CA GLU A 269 9.55 -12.32 9.38
C GLU A 269 9.04 -10.87 9.51
N GLY A 270 7.73 -10.70 9.58
CA GLY A 270 7.03 -9.43 9.55
C GLY A 270 6.34 -9.14 8.21
N TYR A 271 5.65 -8.02 8.15
CA TYR A 271 4.88 -7.58 6.99
C TYR A 271 5.72 -6.80 5.99
N ARG A 272 5.27 -6.80 4.74
CA ARG A 272 5.64 -5.77 3.77
C ARG A 272 4.68 -4.59 3.93
N ALA A 273 5.20 -3.40 4.15
CA ALA A 273 4.40 -2.21 4.38
C ALA A 273 4.53 -1.19 3.25
N TRP A 274 3.53 -0.32 3.15
CA TRP A 274 3.52 0.80 2.25
C TRP A 274 2.86 2.02 2.90
N PHE A 275 3.23 3.20 2.42
CA PHE A 275 2.65 4.46 2.82
C PHE A 275 2.30 5.26 1.57
N GLY A 276 1.07 5.76 1.49
CA GLY A 276 0.56 6.60 0.41
C GLY A 276 0.19 8.00 0.90
N GLY A 277 0.04 8.91 -0.04
CA GLY A 277 -0.34 10.27 0.24
C GLY A 277 -0.49 11.12 -1.00
N LEU A 278 -0.62 12.43 -0.80
CA LEU A 278 -0.85 13.40 -1.86
C LEU A 278 0.34 14.34 -2.02
N SER A 279 0.87 14.41 -3.23
CA SER A 279 1.83 15.43 -3.65
C SER A 279 1.16 16.50 -4.50
N VAL A 280 1.70 17.72 -4.47
CA VAL A 280 1.20 18.87 -5.24
C VAL A 280 2.01 19.01 -6.52
N SER A 281 1.34 19.08 -7.67
CA SER A 281 1.99 19.36 -8.96
C SER A 281 2.78 20.66 -8.91
N ARG A 282 3.94 20.68 -9.54
CA ARG A 282 4.73 21.93 -9.71
C ARG A 282 3.97 23.06 -10.44
N HIS A 283 2.93 22.71 -11.18
CA HIS A 283 2.12 23.66 -11.95
C HIS A 283 0.92 24.24 -11.17
N ALA A 284 0.55 23.66 -10.02
CA ALA A 284 -0.51 24.21 -9.18
C ALA A 284 -0.08 25.57 -8.59
N ARG A 285 -0.85 26.63 -8.87
CA ARG A 285 -0.56 28.02 -8.48
C ARG A 285 -1.84 28.76 -8.11
N GLY A 286 -1.72 29.84 -7.35
CA GLY A 286 -2.83 30.72 -7.00
C GLY A 286 -4.00 29.96 -6.38
N ALA A 287 -5.20 30.24 -6.83
CA ALA A 287 -6.45 29.66 -6.31
C ALA A 287 -6.49 28.13 -6.42
N VAL A 288 -5.85 27.52 -7.45
CA VAL A 288 -5.74 26.06 -7.57
C VAL A 288 -4.85 25.50 -6.46
N LEU A 289 -3.74 26.17 -6.16
CA LEU A 289 -2.87 25.77 -5.04
C LEU A 289 -3.59 25.90 -3.70
N ASP A 290 -4.38 26.95 -3.50
CA ASP A 290 -5.16 27.13 -2.27
C ASP A 290 -6.23 26.04 -2.13
N ALA A 291 -6.90 25.67 -3.23
CA ALA A 291 -7.84 24.54 -3.25
C ALA A 291 -7.12 23.19 -3.00
N ALA A 292 -5.91 23.02 -3.50
CA ALA A 292 -5.10 21.84 -3.20
C ALA A 292 -4.81 21.72 -1.69
N TYR A 293 -4.39 22.81 -1.02
CA TYR A 293 -4.19 22.81 0.43
C TYR A 293 -5.50 22.58 1.20
N ALA A 294 -6.63 23.09 0.74
CA ALA A 294 -7.94 22.83 1.34
C ALA A 294 -8.25 21.32 1.28
N PHE A 295 -8.00 20.67 0.14
CA PHE A 295 -8.21 19.24 -0.03
C PHE A 295 -7.23 18.39 0.81
N LEU A 296 -5.94 18.79 0.90
CA LEU A 296 -4.97 18.15 1.79
C LEU A 296 -5.42 18.18 3.26
N ASN A 297 -5.90 19.33 3.74
CA ASN A 297 -6.43 19.48 5.09
C ASN A 297 -7.72 18.67 5.29
N TRP A 298 -8.58 18.61 4.27
CA TRP A 298 -9.81 17.83 4.33
C TRP A 298 -9.53 16.33 4.54
N TRP A 299 -8.49 15.78 3.90
CA TRP A 299 -8.08 14.39 4.10
C TRP A 299 -7.75 14.06 5.56
N LEU A 300 -7.23 15.02 6.32
CA LEU A 300 -6.90 14.84 7.73
C LEU A 300 -8.09 15.11 8.68
N SER A 301 -9.27 15.51 8.15
CA SER A 301 -10.44 15.87 8.98
C SER A 301 -11.08 14.70 9.75
N GLY A 302 -10.69 13.46 9.41
CA GLY A 302 -11.13 12.24 10.07
C GLY A 302 -12.12 11.41 9.26
N TRP A 303 -13.11 12.01 8.61
CA TRP A 303 -14.09 11.25 7.81
C TRP A 303 -13.44 10.43 6.68
N PRO A 304 -12.50 10.96 5.89
CA PRO A 304 -11.78 10.15 4.90
C PRO A 304 -11.07 8.95 5.51
N GLY A 305 -10.47 9.14 6.68
CA GLY A 305 -9.81 8.06 7.41
C GLY A 305 -10.76 6.96 7.88
N ALA A 306 -12.00 7.30 8.23
CA ALA A 306 -13.02 6.32 8.57
C ALA A 306 -13.45 5.51 7.32
N VAL A 307 -13.57 6.16 6.16
CA VAL A 307 -13.84 5.47 4.89
C VAL A 307 -12.71 4.50 4.56
N MET A 308 -11.44 4.93 4.74
CA MET A 308 -10.27 4.08 4.51
C MET A 308 -10.21 2.90 5.48
N ALA A 309 -10.57 3.10 6.76
CA ALA A 309 -10.63 2.01 7.74
C ALA A 309 -11.63 0.91 7.31
N ARG A 310 -12.79 1.29 6.77
CA ARG A 310 -13.79 0.36 6.23
C ARG A 310 -13.33 -0.41 4.99
N GLN A 311 -12.21 0.01 4.38
CA GLN A 311 -11.51 -0.75 3.33
C GLN A 311 -10.34 -1.59 3.87
N GLY A 312 -10.12 -1.59 5.19
CA GLY A 312 -9.02 -2.29 5.82
C GLY A 312 -7.70 -1.53 5.85
N TYR A 313 -7.68 -0.24 5.48
CA TYR A 313 -6.50 0.63 5.54
C TYR A 313 -6.46 1.47 6.82
N TYR A 314 -5.34 2.13 7.03
CA TYR A 314 -5.14 3.07 8.11
C TYR A 314 -4.86 4.47 7.57
N ILE A 315 -5.05 5.47 8.41
CA ILE A 315 -4.73 6.89 8.13
C ILE A 315 -3.62 7.37 9.06
N SER A 316 -2.87 8.38 8.63
CA SER A 316 -1.73 8.91 9.39
C SER A 316 -2.09 9.64 10.70
N ASN A 317 -3.37 10.04 10.87
CA ASN A 317 -3.89 10.65 12.10
C ASN A 317 -5.11 9.88 12.65
N PRO A 318 -4.93 8.64 13.15
CA PRO A 318 -6.02 7.77 13.58
C PRO A 318 -7.02 8.40 14.56
N PRO A 319 -6.62 9.24 15.54
CA PRO A 319 -7.57 9.84 16.50
C PRO A 319 -8.72 10.61 15.84
N ARG A 320 -8.46 11.28 14.70
CA ARG A 320 -9.53 12.00 13.98
C ARG A 320 -10.53 11.06 13.33
N SER A 321 -10.09 9.89 12.86
CA SER A 321 -11.00 8.90 12.28
C SER A 321 -11.91 8.27 13.34
N ARG A 322 -11.46 8.24 14.59
CA ARG A 322 -12.24 7.75 15.74
C ARG A 322 -13.59 8.47 15.86
N ASP A 323 -13.64 9.78 15.60
CA ASP A 323 -14.85 10.58 15.69
C ASP A 323 -15.90 10.25 14.60
N HIS A 324 -15.50 9.48 13.59
CA HIS A 324 -16.33 9.08 12.44
C HIS A 324 -16.53 7.57 12.32
N LEU A 325 -16.06 6.81 13.30
CA LEU A 325 -16.26 5.37 13.46
C LEU A 325 -17.10 5.10 14.69
N SER A 326 -17.97 4.08 14.64
CA SER A 326 -18.59 3.57 15.85
C SER A 326 -17.56 2.93 16.78
N ASP A 327 -17.92 2.72 18.04
CA ASP A 327 -17.05 2.02 18.98
C ASP A 327 -16.74 0.59 18.51
N ALA A 328 -17.69 -0.06 17.85
CA ALA A 328 -17.51 -1.41 17.31
C ALA A 328 -16.55 -1.41 16.10
N GLU A 329 -16.67 -0.42 15.21
CA GLU A 329 -15.75 -0.27 14.09
C GLU A 329 -14.31 0.03 14.57
N TRP A 330 -14.15 0.95 15.54
CA TRP A 330 -12.84 1.24 16.11
C TRP A 330 -12.23 0.01 16.79
N ASP A 331 -13.01 -0.71 17.59
CA ASP A 331 -12.57 -1.91 18.27
C ASP A 331 -12.09 -2.97 17.27
N TYR A 332 -12.79 -3.14 16.15
CA TYR A 332 -12.38 -4.07 15.10
C TYR A 332 -11.18 -3.59 14.29
N TRP A 333 -11.27 -2.39 13.70
CA TRP A 333 -10.27 -1.92 12.74
C TRP A 333 -8.94 -1.51 13.38
N TYR A 334 -8.98 -0.88 14.55
CA TYR A 334 -7.80 -0.35 15.23
C TYR A 334 -7.38 -1.14 16.46
N ALA A 335 -8.31 -1.58 17.29
CA ALA A 335 -7.95 -2.30 18.52
C ALA A 335 -7.81 -3.83 18.31
N GLY A 336 -8.15 -4.38 17.13
CA GLY A 336 -8.00 -5.80 16.82
C GLY A 336 -8.91 -6.71 17.63
N LYS A 337 -10.03 -6.18 18.15
CA LYS A 337 -11.02 -6.92 18.93
C LYS A 337 -12.03 -7.61 18.00
N PRO A 338 -12.73 -8.66 18.50
CA PRO A 338 -13.83 -9.25 17.76
C PRO A 338 -14.93 -8.23 17.43
N ALA A 339 -15.51 -8.31 16.24
CA ALA A 339 -16.68 -7.53 15.86
C ALA A 339 -17.85 -7.89 16.77
N ARG A 340 -18.42 -6.91 17.46
CA ARG A 340 -19.57 -7.13 18.38
C ARG A 340 -20.92 -6.87 17.73
N GLU A 341 -20.92 -6.33 16.53
CA GLU A 341 -22.06 -6.12 15.64
C GLU A 341 -21.62 -6.31 14.20
N VAL A 342 -22.55 -6.39 13.25
CA VAL A 342 -22.22 -6.39 11.83
C VAL A 342 -21.65 -5.02 11.44
N LEU A 343 -20.46 -4.99 10.85
CA LEU A 343 -19.79 -3.73 10.48
C LEU A 343 -19.91 -3.47 8.97
N PRO A 344 -20.08 -2.19 8.59
CA PRO A 344 -20.20 -1.84 7.18
C PRO A 344 -18.84 -1.79 6.49
N GLY A 345 -18.86 -2.02 5.18
CA GLY A 345 -17.77 -1.65 4.26
C GLY A 345 -17.78 -0.15 3.93
N SER A 346 -16.85 0.27 3.07
CA SER A 346 -16.73 1.68 2.62
C SER A 346 -17.94 2.16 1.77
N ASP A 347 -18.74 1.25 1.26
CA ASP A 347 -19.99 1.50 0.53
C ASP A 347 -21.22 1.54 1.43
N GLY A 348 -21.06 1.30 2.73
CA GLY A 348 -22.14 1.25 3.72
C GLY A 348 -22.86 -0.09 3.82
N GLU A 349 -22.56 -1.05 2.93
CA GLU A 349 -23.16 -2.38 2.96
C GLU A 349 -22.51 -3.26 4.03
N PRO A 350 -23.25 -4.21 4.63
CA PRO A 350 -22.70 -5.17 5.57
C PRO A 350 -21.45 -5.87 5.03
N LEU A 351 -20.39 -5.94 5.82
CA LEU A 351 -19.13 -6.54 5.41
C LEU A 351 -18.55 -7.51 6.44
N ILE A 352 -18.48 -7.15 7.71
CA ILE A 352 -17.84 -7.95 8.76
C ILE A 352 -18.93 -8.53 9.66
N ASP A 353 -18.93 -9.83 9.86
CA ASP A 353 -19.92 -10.53 10.71
C ASP A 353 -19.56 -10.47 12.20
N ILE A 354 -20.57 -10.64 13.04
CA ILE A 354 -20.40 -10.69 14.50
C ILE A 354 -19.43 -11.82 14.87
N GLY A 355 -18.47 -11.51 15.73
CA GLY A 355 -17.47 -12.47 16.23
C GLY A 355 -16.23 -12.59 15.34
N GLU A 356 -16.21 -11.97 14.16
CA GLU A 356 -14.99 -11.94 13.34
C GLU A 356 -13.88 -11.18 14.02
N ILE A 357 -12.64 -11.65 13.83
CA ILE A 357 -11.41 -11.05 14.34
C ILE A 357 -10.50 -10.76 13.15
N ARG A 358 -9.98 -9.54 13.08
CA ARG A 358 -9.01 -9.14 12.07
C ARG A 358 -7.68 -9.87 12.30
N ASP A 359 -7.16 -10.51 11.26
CA ASP A 359 -5.84 -11.13 11.32
C ASP A 359 -4.75 -10.07 11.55
N GLY A 360 -3.76 -10.39 12.38
CA GLY A 360 -2.65 -9.49 12.72
C GLY A 360 -2.90 -8.59 13.94
N GLY A 361 -4.09 -8.63 14.54
CA GLY A 361 -4.39 -7.91 15.78
C GLY A 361 -4.60 -6.42 15.60
N SER A 362 -4.14 -5.62 16.58
CA SER A 362 -4.34 -4.16 16.61
C SER A 362 -3.47 -3.42 15.58
N TYR A 363 -3.77 -2.14 15.40
CA TYR A 363 -2.97 -1.22 14.58
C TYR A 363 -1.49 -1.21 15.01
N GLU A 364 -1.24 -1.10 16.31
CA GLU A 364 0.10 -1.07 16.87
C GLU A 364 0.83 -2.40 16.65
N GLN A 365 0.16 -3.52 16.82
CA GLN A 365 0.75 -4.85 16.58
C GLN A 365 1.13 -5.03 15.12
N ARG A 366 0.26 -4.62 14.19
CA ARG A 366 0.54 -4.71 12.75
C ARG A 366 1.66 -3.78 12.31
N MET A 367 1.59 -2.50 12.70
CA MET A 367 2.59 -1.50 12.30
C MET A 367 3.93 -1.67 13.05
N GLY A 368 3.94 -2.28 14.23
CA GLY A 368 5.17 -2.65 14.95
C GLY A 368 5.83 -3.92 14.43
N HIS A 369 5.18 -4.66 13.50
CA HIS A 369 5.69 -5.92 12.94
C HIS A 369 6.05 -5.81 11.44
N ILE A 370 6.57 -4.67 11.01
CA ILE A 370 7.00 -4.44 9.63
C ILE A 370 8.39 -5.04 9.43
N ALA A 371 8.59 -5.81 8.35
CA ALA A 371 9.88 -6.35 7.90
C ALA A 371 10.57 -5.40 6.92
N VAL A 372 9.81 -4.83 5.99
CA VAL A 372 10.33 -4.00 4.90
C VAL A 372 9.24 -3.07 4.35
N TRP A 373 9.64 -1.89 3.91
CA TRP A 373 8.77 -0.97 3.16
C TRP A 373 8.87 -1.22 1.67
N ASN A 374 7.79 -1.01 0.93
CA ASN A 374 7.84 -0.96 -0.54
C ASN A 374 8.93 0.01 -0.98
N SER A 375 9.72 -0.38 -1.96
CA SER A 375 10.91 0.36 -2.37
C SER A 375 11.08 0.37 -3.88
N VAL A 376 11.62 1.48 -4.38
CA VAL A 376 12.32 1.51 -5.67
C VAL A 376 13.80 1.36 -5.34
N MET A 377 14.35 0.20 -5.68
CA MET A 377 15.75 -0.13 -5.41
C MET A 377 16.69 0.66 -6.32
N ASP A 378 17.93 0.87 -5.91
CA ASP A 378 18.94 1.56 -6.73
C ASP A 378 19.08 0.88 -8.11
N GLU A 379 19.07 -0.45 -8.13
CA GLU A 379 19.16 -1.27 -9.35
C GLU A 379 17.78 -1.61 -9.98
N HIS A 380 16.79 -0.72 -9.80
CA HIS A 380 15.40 -0.95 -10.25
C HIS A 380 15.29 -1.38 -11.72
N ASN A 381 16.01 -0.70 -12.62
CA ASN A 381 15.94 -1.05 -14.04
C ASN A 381 16.49 -2.46 -14.34
N TYR A 382 17.50 -2.89 -13.58
CA TYR A 382 18.03 -4.24 -13.66
C TYR A 382 17.02 -5.25 -13.11
N LEU A 383 16.42 -4.94 -11.95
CA LEU A 383 15.37 -5.75 -11.33
C LEU A 383 14.19 -5.97 -12.28
N VAL A 384 13.65 -4.91 -12.90
CA VAL A 384 12.52 -5.00 -13.85
C VAL A 384 12.85 -5.96 -15.00
N ARG A 385 14.07 -5.89 -15.55
CA ARG A 385 14.50 -6.80 -16.62
C ARG A 385 14.54 -8.25 -16.16
N ARG A 386 15.17 -8.53 -15.00
CA ARG A 386 15.29 -9.89 -14.45
C ARG A 386 13.94 -10.45 -13.99
N TRP A 387 13.08 -9.60 -13.44
CA TRP A 387 11.70 -9.95 -13.12
C TRP A 387 10.90 -10.32 -14.37
N GLY A 388 11.06 -9.57 -15.46
CA GLY A 388 10.49 -9.90 -16.76
C GLY A 388 10.96 -11.24 -17.31
N ASP A 389 12.23 -11.65 -17.09
CA ASP A 389 12.72 -12.96 -17.46
C ASP A 389 12.02 -14.08 -16.67
N PHE A 390 11.78 -13.85 -15.37
CA PHE A 390 11.01 -14.76 -14.53
C PHE A 390 9.57 -14.93 -15.02
N LEU A 391 8.85 -13.83 -15.25
CA LEU A 391 7.46 -13.88 -15.72
C LEU A 391 7.35 -14.56 -17.09
N ARG A 392 8.32 -14.35 -18.00
CA ARG A 392 8.36 -15.00 -19.31
C ARG A 392 8.68 -16.50 -19.25
N ALA A 393 9.39 -16.94 -18.21
CA ALA A 393 9.66 -18.36 -18.01
C ALA A 393 8.37 -19.18 -17.81
N ALA A 394 7.31 -18.53 -17.32
CA ALA A 394 5.97 -19.10 -17.17
C ALA A 394 5.33 -19.50 -18.52
N ASN A 395 5.60 -18.72 -19.57
CA ASN A 395 4.92 -18.89 -20.87
C ASN A 395 5.57 -19.91 -21.79
N LYS A 396 6.75 -20.46 -21.45
CA LYS A 396 7.47 -21.43 -22.28
C LYS A 396 7.16 -22.92 -21.97
N GLY A 397 6.31 -23.16 -20.98
CA GLY A 397 5.94 -24.51 -20.53
C GLY A 397 4.49 -24.91 -20.80
N ARG A 398 3.73 -24.10 -21.56
CA ARG A 398 2.35 -24.42 -21.99
C ARG A 398 2.28 -24.73 -23.48
#